data_58d7460b7358a7259144e81105a1ebca
#
_entry.id   58d7460b7358a7259144e81105a1ebca
#
_cell.length_a   1.000
_cell.length_b   1.000
_cell.length_c   1.000
_cell.angle_alpha   90.00
_cell.angle_beta   90.00
_cell.angle_gamma   90.00
#
_symmetry.space_group_name_H-M   'P 1'
#
loop_
_entity.id
_entity.type
_entity.pdbx_description
1 polymer ?
#
loop_
_entity_poly.entity_id
_entity_poly.type
_entity_poly.pdbx_seq_one_letter_code
_entity_poly.pdbx_strand_id
1 'polypeptide(L)'
;MKNNLLNITILQPNISWKEPATNLLKYSEMLNRLTSPADLVLLPEMFTTGFCTEPFAIAEDMDGRSVRWMKETAKTLNSAIAGSLIIRQDGLYYNRLVIAAPDN
;
A
#
# COMPACT_ATOMS: atom_id res chain seq x y z
N MET A 1 -20.15 -13.80 -9.16
CA MET A 1 -19.42 -14.33 -8.78
C MET A 1 -19.68 -15.36 -8.50
N LYS A 2 -19.52 -15.97 -8.37
CA LYS A 2 -19.39 -16.91 -8.54
C LYS A 2 -18.98 -17.82 -7.59
N ASN A 3 -17.98 -17.73 -6.94
CA ASN A 3 -17.67 -18.64 -5.87
C ASN A 3 -17.70 -17.85 -4.59
N ASN A 4 -17.58 -18.50 -3.46
CA ASN A 4 -17.57 -17.85 -2.15
C ASN A 4 -16.15 -17.68 -1.64
N LEU A 5 -15.17 -17.70 -2.54
CA LEU A 5 -13.77 -17.60 -2.15
C LEU A 5 -13.28 -16.17 -2.35
N LEU A 6 -12.45 -15.73 -1.41
CA LEU A 6 -11.75 -14.47 -1.51
C LEU A 6 -10.27 -14.79 -1.77
N ASN A 7 -9.75 -14.30 -2.89
CA ASN A 7 -8.36 -14.54 -3.25
C ASN A 7 -7.52 -13.38 -2.73
N ILE A 8 -6.61 -13.69 -1.83
CA ILE A 8 -5.77 -12.68 -1.16
C ILE A 8 -4.32 -12.93 -1.52
N THR A 9 -3.64 -11.88 -1.95
CA THR A 9 -2.19 -11.90 -2.14
C THR A 9 -1.56 -11.08 -1.04
N ILE A 10 -0.56 -11.64 -0.36
CA ILE A 10 0.17 -10.95 0.69
C ILE A 10 1.58 -10.71 0.17
N LEU A 11 2.02 -9.44 0.19
CA LEU A 11 3.37 -9.08 -0.22
C LEU A 11 4.23 -8.86 1.03
N GLN A 12 5.42 -9.47 1.03
CA GLN A 12 6.33 -9.38 2.16
C GLN A 12 7.74 -9.11 1.65
N PRO A 13 8.03 -7.90 1.16
CA PRO A 13 9.35 -7.59 0.65
C PRO A 13 10.33 -7.25 1.77
N ASN A 14 11.59 -7.13 1.39
CA ASN A 14 12.59 -6.53 2.26
C ASN A 14 12.45 -5.01 2.11
N ILE A 15 11.85 -4.37 3.09
CA ILE A 15 11.56 -2.93 3.04
C ILE A 15 12.84 -2.13 3.22
N SER A 16 13.09 -1.18 2.31
CA SER A 16 14.18 -0.22 2.45
C SER A 16 13.74 0.88 3.40
N TRP A 17 14.46 1.04 4.50
CA TRP A 17 14.03 1.90 5.58
C TRP A 17 13.99 3.36 5.16
N LYS A 18 12.85 4.02 5.37
CA LYS A 18 12.64 5.43 5.07
C LYS A 18 12.85 5.79 3.60
N GLU A 19 12.60 4.84 2.68
CA GLU A 19 12.76 5.08 1.25
C GLU A 19 11.47 4.75 0.50
N PRO A 20 10.46 5.63 0.58
CA PRO A 20 9.16 5.33 -0.02
C PRO A 20 9.20 5.05 -1.52
N ALA A 21 9.96 5.84 -2.29
CA ALA A 21 10.04 5.63 -3.74
C ALA A 21 10.59 4.24 -4.09
N THR A 22 11.66 3.84 -3.39
CA THR A 22 12.26 2.52 -3.59
C THR A 22 11.28 1.42 -3.24
N ASN A 23 10.58 1.59 -2.12
CA ASN A 23 9.64 0.58 -1.67
C ASN A 23 8.44 0.46 -2.62
N LEU A 24 7.89 1.56 -3.09
CA LEU A 24 6.79 1.53 -4.04
C LEU A 24 7.19 0.82 -5.33
N LEU A 25 8.42 1.04 -5.78
CA LEU A 25 8.92 0.35 -6.97
C LEU A 25 9.01 -1.16 -6.73
N LYS A 26 9.47 -1.57 -5.55
CA LYS A 26 9.54 -3.00 -5.21
C LYS A 26 8.15 -3.64 -5.26
N TYR A 27 7.14 -2.99 -4.68
CA TYR A 27 5.78 -3.52 -4.71
C TYR A 27 5.25 -3.62 -6.13
N SER A 28 5.52 -2.59 -6.96
CA SER A 28 5.08 -2.63 -8.35
C SER A 28 5.71 -3.80 -9.10
N GLU A 29 6.99 -4.05 -8.88
CA GLU A 29 7.69 -5.17 -9.52
C GLU A 29 7.14 -6.51 -9.05
N MET A 30 6.87 -6.65 -7.76
CA MET A 30 6.30 -7.89 -7.22
C MET A 30 4.91 -8.14 -7.80
N LEU A 31 4.09 -7.10 -7.91
CA LEU A 31 2.74 -7.22 -8.45
C LEU A 31 2.75 -7.55 -9.94
N ASN A 32 3.75 -7.06 -10.67
CA ASN A 32 3.87 -7.39 -12.10
C ASN A 32 4.21 -8.86 -12.35
N ARG A 33 4.66 -9.58 -11.33
CA ARG A 33 5.00 -10.99 -11.45
C ARG A 33 3.85 -11.92 -11.09
N LEU A 34 2.73 -11.37 -10.64
CA LEU A 34 1.59 -12.18 -10.27
C LEU A 34 0.99 -12.83 -11.51
N THR A 35 0.69 -14.11 -11.41
CA THR A 35 0.13 -14.87 -12.51
C THR A 35 -1.36 -15.10 -12.36
N SER A 36 -1.92 -14.77 -11.20
CA SER A 36 -3.34 -14.95 -10.92
C SER A 36 -3.90 -13.65 -10.33
N PRO A 37 -5.13 -13.30 -10.68
CA PRO A 37 -5.74 -12.11 -10.09
C PRO A 37 -6.05 -12.32 -8.62
N ALA A 38 -6.06 -11.25 -7.86
CA ALA A 38 -6.44 -11.26 -6.47
C ALA A 38 -7.63 -10.33 -6.27
N ASP A 39 -8.43 -10.61 -5.26
CA ASP A 39 -9.50 -9.70 -4.84
C ASP A 39 -8.94 -8.64 -3.92
N LEU A 40 -7.94 -9.00 -3.13
CA LEU A 40 -7.32 -8.13 -2.15
C LEU A 40 -5.82 -8.39 -2.11
N VAL A 41 -5.05 -7.31 -2.16
CA VAL A 41 -3.60 -7.35 -1.95
C VAL A 41 -3.31 -6.71 -0.61
N LEU A 42 -2.62 -7.44 0.27
CA LEU A 42 -2.23 -6.94 1.58
C LEU A 42 -0.77 -6.56 1.57
N LEU A 43 -0.48 -5.35 2.01
CA LEU A 43 0.86 -4.81 2.16
C LEU A 43 1.22 -4.79 3.64
N PRO A 44 2.50 -4.77 3.98
CA PRO A 44 2.91 -4.76 5.39
C PRO A 44 2.51 -3.49 6.12
N GLU A 45 2.61 -3.53 7.44
CA GLU A 45 2.49 -2.33 8.26
C GLU A 45 3.59 -1.34 7.88
N MET A 46 3.24 -0.06 7.76
CA MET A 46 4.17 1.00 7.33
C MET A 46 4.94 0.60 6.07
N PHE A 47 4.18 0.22 5.06
CA PHE A 47 4.75 -0.47 3.90
C PHE A 47 5.69 0.38 3.07
N THR A 48 5.62 1.70 3.17
CA THR A 48 6.48 2.58 2.36
C THR A 48 7.75 3.00 3.07
N THR A 49 7.83 2.85 4.41
CA THR A 49 8.96 3.38 5.17
C THR A 49 9.63 2.37 6.07
N GLY A 50 8.93 1.28 6.42
CA GLY A 50 9.30 0.45 7.54
C GLY A 50 8.81 1.10 8.84
N PHE A 51 8.88 0.36 9.93
CA PHE A 51 8.38 0.84 11.22
C PHE A 51 9.26 1.98 11.72
N CYS A 52 8.69 3.18 11.77
CA CYS A 52 9.43 4.38 12.11
C CYS A 52 8.68 5.14 13.19
N THR A 53 9.41 5.53 14.25
CA THR A 53 8.83 6.27 15.38
C THR A 53 9.07 7.77 15.28
N GLU A 54 9.75 8.23 14.24
CA GLU A 54 10.02 9.65 14.01
C GLU A 54 9.36 10.08 12.71
N PRO A 55 8.04 10.30 12.70
CA PRO A 55 7.28 10.40 11.45
C PRO A 55 7.38 11.72 10.71
N PHE A 56 7.82 12.79 11.37
CA PHE A 56 7.64 14.14 10.81
C PHE A 56 8.41 14.36 9.52
N ALA A 57 9.48 13.63 9.26
CA ALA A 57 10.29 13.81 8.04
C ALA A 57 9.76 13.02 6.86
N ILE A 58 8.95 11.99 7.11
CA ILE A 58 8.54 11.05 6.06
C ILE A 58 7.03 10.85 5.97
N ALA A 59 6.26 11.50 6.83
CA ALA A 59 4.81 11.39 6.80
C ALA A 59 4.27 12.04 5.52
N GLU A 60 3.24 11.42 4.96
CA GLU A 60 2.54 11.97 3.80
C GLU A 60 1.11 12.28 4.22
N ASP A 61 0.43 13.13 3.48
CA ASP A 61 -1.01 13.30 3.68
C ASP A 61 -1.77 12.33 2.77
N MET A 62 -3.10 12.37 2.85
CA MET A 62 -3.92 11.42 2.08
C MET A 62 -3.88 11.68 0.58
N ASP A 63 -3.36 12.82 0.14
CA ASP A 63 -3.17 13.12 -1.27
C ASP A 63 -1.73 12.87 -1.72
N GLY A 64 -0.92 12.25 -0.87
CA GLY A 64 0.47 12.03 -1.15
C GLY A 64 0.73 10.90 -2.14
N ARG A 65 2.02 10.74 -2.45
CA ARG A 65 2.47 9.79 -3.47
C ARG A 65 2.04 8.35 -3.16
N SER A 66 2.12 7.95 -1.91
CA SER A 66 1.86 6.55 -1.56
C SER A 66 0.38 6.19 -1.69
N VAL A 67 -0.51 7.05 -1.22
CA VAL A 67 -1.94 6.79 -1.37
C VAL A 67 -2.35 6.83 -2.84
N ARG A 68 -1.77 7.76 -3.62
CA ARG A 68 -2.04 7.79 -5.06
C ARG A 68 -1.58 6.50 -5.72
N TRP A 69 -0.41 6.00 -5.35
CA TRP A 69 0.07 4.72 -5.85
C TRP A 69 -0.91 3.59 -5.54
N MET A 70 -1.44 3.56 -4.31
CA MET A 70 -2.42 2.55 -3.93
C MET A 70 -3.66 2.61 -4.82
N LYS A 71 -4.17 3.83 -5.05
CA LYS A 71 -5.38 4.01 -5.86
C LYS A 71 -5.15 3.59 -7.31
N GLU A 72 -4.03 4.00 -7.89
CA GLU A 72 -3.71 3.66 -9.27
C GLU A 72 -3.48 2.16 -9.44
N THR A 73 -2.79 1.56 -8.48
CA THR A 73 -2.53 0.13 -8.50
C THR A 73 -3.82 -0.67 -8.38
N ALA A 74 -4.73 -0.24 -7.49
CA ALA A 74 -6.02 -0.89 -7.33
C ALA A 74 -6.80 -0.91 -8.64
N LYS A 75 -6.80 0.21 -9.36
CA LYS A 75 -7.48 0.29 -10.65
C LYS A 75 -6.83 -0.61 -11.69
N THR A 76 -5.50 -0.56 -11.78
CA THR A 76 -4.77 -1.35 -12.77
C THR A 76 -4.99 -2.84 -12.58
N LEU A 77 -4.98 -3.29 -11.33
CA LEU A 77 -5.13 -4.72 -11.03
C LEU A 77 -6.57 -5.15 -10.83
N ASN A 78 -7.49 -4.21 -10.78
CA ASN A 78 -8.89 -4.48 -10.43
C ASN A 78 -8.97 -5.26 -9.11
N SER A 79 -8.20 -4.79 -8.11
CA SER A 79 -8.09 -5.43 -6.80
C SER A 79 -8.10 -4.35 -5.72
N ALA A 80 -8.61 -4.68 -4.54
CA ALA A 80 -8.43 -3.78 -3.40
C ALA A 80 -6.99 -3.91 -2.91
N ILE A 81 -6.40 -2.79 -2.49
CA ILE A 81 -5.03 -2.73 -1.96
C ILE A 81 -5.13 -2.19 -0.54
N ALA A 82 -4.58 -2.90 0.42
CA ALA A 82 -4.62 -2.49 1.83
C ALA A 82 -3.23 -2.49 2.43
N GLY A 83 -2.92 -1.47 3.20
CA GLY A 83 -1.66 -1.36 3.92
C GLY A 83 -1.68 -0.15 4.82
N SER A 84 -0.80 -0.12 5.82
CA SER A 84 -0.73 1.06 6.67
C SER A 84 0.48 1.90 6.32
N LEU A 85 0.37 3.18 6.61
CA LEU A 85 1.46 4.11 6.35
C LEU A 85 1.34 5.29 7.30
N ILE A 86 2.41 6.07 7.37
CA ILE A 86 2.46 7.23 8.25
C ILE A 86 1.77 8.39 7.55
N ILE A 87 0.66 8.82 8.11
CA ILE A 87 -0.15 9.91 7.56
C ILE A 87 -0.12 11.09 8.51
N ARG A 88 0.11 12.27 7.97
CA ARG A 88 -0.03 13.52 8.68
C ARG A 88 -1.38 14.13 8.34
N GLN A 89 -2.12 14.49 9.37
CA GLN A 89 -3.41 15.16 9.18
C GLN A 89 -3.63 16.12 10.34
N ASP A 90 -3.91 17.38 10.02
CA ASP A 90 -4.19 18.42 11.01
C ASP A 90 -3.08 18.55 12.05
N GLY A 91 -1.83 18.43 11.62
CA GLY A 91 -0.67 18.56 12.48
C GLY A 91 -0.38 17.35 13.34
N LEU A 92 -1.15 16.27 13.21
CA LEU A 92 -0.94 15.04 13.94
C LEU A 92 -0.48 13.92 13.01
N TYR A 93 0.15 12.91 13.59
CA TYR A 93 0.72 11.79 12.83
C TYR A 93 0.03 10.50 13.24
N TYR A 94 -0.25 9.67 12.25
CA TYR A 94 -0.98 8.42 12.47
C TYR A 94 -0.31 7.28 11.71
N ASN A 95 -0.33 6.09 12.30
CA ASN A 95 -0.12 4.88 11.54
C ASN A 95 -1.52 4.47 11.07
N ARG A 96 -1.82 4.78 9.82
CA ARG A 96 -3.18 4.65 9.30
C ARG A 96 -3.29 3.51 8.32
N LEU A 97 -4.23 2.61 8.55
CA LEU A 97 -4.58 1.61 7.56
C LEU A 97 -5.41 2.27 6.47
N VAL A 98 -4.97 2.10 5.23
CA VAL A 98 -5.67 2.62 4.07
C VAL A 98 -6.04 1.45 3.17
N ILE A 99 -7.27 1.46 2.67
CA ILE A 99 -7.74 0.48 1.72
C ILE A 99 -8.19 1.24 0.48
N ALA A 100 -7.57 0.94 -0.66
CA ALA A 100 -7.95 1.52 -1.93
C ALA A 100 -8.74 0.49 -2.72
N ALA A 101 -9.96 0.83 -3.08
CA ALA A 101 -10.80 -0.04 -3.88
C ALA A 101 -10.66 0.31 -5.36
N PRO A 102 -10.83 -0.68 -6.26
CA PRO A 102 -10.58 -0.43 -7.69
C PRO A 102 -11.57 0.54 -8.33
N ASP A 103 -12.73 0.72 -7.74
CA ASP A 103 -13.78 1.59 -8.30
C ASP A 103 -13.87 2.94 -7.61
N ASN A 104 -12.89 3.30 -6.84
CA ASN A 104 -12.87 4.61 -6.17
C ASN A 104 -11.95 5.60 -6.84
#